data_2bf80577657503bd2051c450e55093b2
#
_entry.id   2bf80577657503bd2051c450e55093b2
#
_cell.length_a   1.000
_cell.length_b   1.000
_cell.length_c   1.000
_cell.angle_alpha   90.00
_cell.angle_beta   90.00
_cell.angle_gamma   90.00
#
_symmetry.space_group_name_H-M   'P 1'
#
loop_
_entity.id
_entity.type
_entity.pdbx_description
1 polymer ?
#
loop_
_entity_poly.entity_id
_entity_poly.type
_entity_poly.pdbx_seq_one_letter_code
_entity_poly.pdbx_strand_id
1 'polypeptide(L)'
;MDINKVYLTGTVSAVSYKTQRNSFKLKFSLKTEGQNSESPDSCKKSKKDGASRDLALYADYHEVYMFNQKNEAEQKRLYQIVRCGNKVSVLGQLRNFRITDSLGKVAITSKVLAKEIKLRSYR
;
A
#
# COMPACT_ATOMS: atom_id res chain seq x y z
N MET A 1 -12.13 4.01 -23.42
CA MET A 1 -10.95 3.37 -22.80
C MET A 1 -10.97 3.59 -21.31
N ASP A 2 -10.84 2.51 -20.56
CA ASP A 2 -10.85 2.62 -19.10
C ASP A 2 -9.43 2.75 -18.56
N ILE A 3 -9.30 3.48 -17.48
CA ILE A 3 -8.02 3.67 -16.82
C ILE A 3 -8.11 3.11 -15.41
N ASN A 4 -7.18 2.23 -15.08
CA ASN A 4 -7.05 1.69 -13.72
C ASN A 4 -5.58 1.81 -13.34
N LYS A 5 -5.25 2.88 -12.65
CA LYS A 5 -3.87 3.19 -12.30
C LYS A 5 -3.81 3.72 -10.89
N VAL A 6 -2.93 3.14 -10.11
CA VAL A 6 -2.72 3.53 -8.71
C VAL A 6 -1.26 3.90 -8.53
N TYR A 7 -1.03 5.03 -7.90
CA TYR A 7 0.29 5.46 -7.52
C TYR A 7 0.28 5.80 -6.03
N LEU A 8 1.12 5.10 -5.27
CA LEU A 8 1.20 5.28 -3.83
C LEU A 8 2.64 5.49 -3.42
N THR A 9 2.84 6.33 -2.44
CA THR A 9 4.13 6.49 -1.77
C THR A 9 3.89 6.39 -0.28
N GLY A 10 4.64 5.53 0.38
CA GLY A 10 4.45 5.31 1.80
C GLY A 10 5.53 4.45 2.40
N THR A 11 5.30 4.00 3.61
CA THR A 11 6.25 3.23 4.39
C THR A 11 5.82 1.77 4.46
N VAL A 12 6.75 0.88 4.20
CA VAL A 12 6.49 -0.56 4.30
C VAL A 12 6.33 -0.92 5.77
N SER A 13 5.21 -1.57 6.11
CA SER A 13 4.92 -1.94 7.49
C SER A 13 4.98 -3.43 7.76
N ALA A 14 4.70 -4.26 6.77
CA ALA A 14 4.77 -5.71 6.91
C ALA A 14 5.09 -6.31 5.56
N VAL A 15 5.94 -7.32 5.54
CA VAL A 15 6.40 -7.93 4.29
C VAL A 15 6.31 -9.44 4.39
N SER A 16 5.84 -10.05 3.32
CA SER A 16 5.82 -11.50 3.18
C SER A 16 6.28 -11.87 1.78
N TYR A 17 7.26 -12.75 1.71
CA TYR A 17 7.75 -13.27 0.45
C TYR A 17 7.46 -14.75 0.36
N LYS A 18 7.04 -15.18 -0.82
CA LYS A 18 6.95 -16.59 -1.14
C LYS A 18 7.63 -16.83 -2.46
N THR A 19 8.72 -17.58 -2.43
CA THR A 19 9.43 -17.97 -3.62
C THR A 19 9.29 -19.48 -3.76
N GLN A 20 8.54 -19.91 -4.76
CA GLN A 20 8.45 -21.30 -5.12
C GLN A 20 9.00 -21.46 -6.52
N ARG A 21 9.19 -22.70 -6.95
CA ARG A 21 9.62 -22.97 -8.31
C ARG A 21 8.75 -22.18 -9.28
N ASN A 22 9.36 -21.37 -10.10
CA ASN A 22 8.71 -20.62 -11.17
C ASN A 22 7.63 -19.64 -10.70
N SER A 23 7.52 -19.39 -9.40
CA SER A 23 6.56 -18.39 -8.96
C SER A 23 7.17 -17.55 -7.83
N PHE A 24 7.13 -16.27 -8.04
CA PHE A 24 7.55 -15.27 -7.07
C PHE A 24 6.32 -14.52 -6.61
N LYS A 25 6.11 -14.45 -5.33
CA LYS A 25 5.03 -13.66 -4.76
C LYS A 25 5.59 -12.74 -3.69
N LEU A 26 5.33 -11.48 -3.86
CA LEU A 26 5.64 -10.45 -2.87
C LEU A 26 4.34 -9.84 -2.40
N LYS A 27 4.16 -9.81 -1.10
CA LYS A 27 3.02 -9.16 -0.48
C LYS A 27 3.54 -8.26 0.62
N PHE A 28 3.10 -7.03 0.64
CA PHE A 28 3.45 -6.15 1.74
C PHE A 28 2.33 -5.16 2.01
N SER A 29 2.38 -4.60 3.20
CA SER A 29 1.46 -3.55 3.61
C SER A 29 2.17 -2.23 3.50
N LEU A 30 1.58 -1.29 2.78
CA LEU A 30 2.12 0.05 2.60
C LEU A 30 1.27 1.02 3.42
N LYS A 31 1.92 1.71 4.34
CA LYS A 31 1.27 2.69 5.18
C LYS A 31 1.40 4.06 4.54
N THR A 32 0.28 4.68 4.23
CA THR A 32 0.26 6.06 3.77
C THR A 32 -0.31 6.93 4.86
N GLU A 33 0.36 8.04 5.14
CA GLU A 33 -0.04 8.97 6.17
C GLU A 33 -0.38 10.31 5.58
N GLY A 34 -1.30 11.01 6.20
CA GLY A 34 -1.65 12.35 5.81
C GLY A 34 -2.29 13.08 6.96
N GLN A 35 -2.42 14.39 6.78
CA GLN A 35 -3.18 15.22 7.70
C GLN A 35 -4.56 15.44 7.14
N ASN A 36 -5.55 15.41 8.00
CA ASN A 36 -6.91 15.70 7.62
C ASN A 36 -7.09 17.20 7.51
N SER A 37 -6.37 17.80 6.58
CA SER A 37 -6.34 19.25 6.41
C SER A 37 -6.90 19.69 5.07
N GLU A 38 -7.46 18.80 4.32
CA GLU A 38 -7.93 19.12 2.98
C GLU A 38 -9.20 19.93 2.99
N SER A 39 -9.89 19.92 4.11
CA SER A 39 -11.10 20.71 4.26
C SER A 39 -10.77 21.93 5.10
N PRO A 40 -10.62 23.10 4.48
CA PRO A 40 -10.33 24.33 5.23
C PRO A 40 -11.37 24.62 6.28
N ASP A 41 -12.61 24.31 6.00
CA ASP A 41 -13.69 24.56 6.95
C ASP A 41 -13.57 23.71 8.18
N SER A 42 -13.18 22.47 8.01
CA SER A 42 -12.96 21.59 9.13
C SER A 42 -11.82 22.07 10.00
N CYS A 43 -10.78 22.56 9.38
CA CYS A 43 -9.64 23.09 10.11
C CYS A 43 -10.04 24.29 10.96
N LYS A 44 -10.87 25.14 10.42
CA LYS A 44 -11.32 26.31 11.14
C LYS A 44 -12.13 25.94 12.36
N LYS A 45 -12.98 24.97 12.24
CA LYS A 45 -13.80 24.50 13.35
C LYS A 45 -12.94 23.88 14.44
N SER A 46 -11.95 23.15 14.04
CA SER A 46 -11.09 22.48 14.99
C SER A 46 -10.36 23.44 15.89
N LYS A 47 -10.05 24.60 15.40
CA LYS A 47 -9.30 25.56 16.18
C LYS A 47 -10.02 26.00 17.46
N LYS A 48 -11.33 26.08 17.38
CA LYS A 48 -12.09 26.57 18.52
C LYS A 48 -11.95 25.71 19.76
N ASP A 49 -11.80 24.45 19.56
CA ASP A 49 -11.81 23.52 20.66
C ASP A 49 -10.43 23.18 21.15
N GLY A 50 -9.46 23.95 20.74
CA GLY A 50 -8.09 23.60 21.05
C GLY A 50 -7.73 22.28 20.45
N ALA A 51 -8.52 21.83 19.54
CA ALA A 51 -8.39 20.53 18.95
C ALA A 51 -7.43 20.57 17.78
N SER A 52 -6.45 21.42 17.85
CA SER A 52 -5.38 21.42 16.87
C SER A 52 -4.73 20.05 16.79
N ARG A 53 -4.81 19.30 17.88
CA ARG A 53 -4.40 17.91 17.87
C ARG A 53 -5.27 17.07 16.98
N ASP A 54 -6.42 17.60 16.59
CA ASP A 54 -7.29 16.88 15.66
C ASP A 54 -6.94 17.15 14.23
N LEU A 55 -5.92 17.95 13.98
CA LEU A 55 -5.23 17.83 12.72
C LEU A 55 -4.61 16.46 12.72
N ALA A 56 -5.42 15.52 13.10
CA ALA A 56 -4.95 14.19 13.35
C ALA A 56 -4.35 13.62 12.10
N LEU A 57 -3.18 13.09 12.25
CA LEU A 57 -2.59 12.28 11.22
C LEU A 57 -3.48 11.05 11.07
N TYR A 58 -3.81 10.74 9.85
CA TYR A 58 -4.46 9.48 9.58
C TYR A 58 -3.48 8.56 8.86
N ALA A 59 -3.71 7.28 9.03
CA ALA A 59 -2.90 6.28 8.37
C ALA A 59 -3.81 5.28 7.69
N ASP A 60 -3.55 5.04 6.42
CA ASP A 60 -4.21 3.99 5.67
C ASP A 60 -3.21 2.92 5.34
N TYR A 61 -3.66 1.68 5.39
CA TYR A 61 -2.82 0.54 5.07
C TYR A 61 -3.33 -0.11 3.80
N HIS A 62 -2.45 -0.26 2.83
CA HIS A 62 -2.80 -0.83 1.54
C HIS A 62 -2.06 -2.14 1.35
N GLU A 63 -2.78 -3.19 1.00
CA GLU A 63 -2.15 -4.44 0.66
C GLU A 63 -1.66 -4.37 -0.78
N VAL A 64 -0.38 -4.61 -0.95
CA VAL A 64 0.28 -4.56 -2.25
C VAL A 64 0.82 -5.93 -2.59
N TYR A 65 0.55 -6.38 -3.79
CA TYR A 65 1.00 -7.67 -4.30
C TYR A 65 1.80 -7.49 -5.57
N MET A 66 2.78 -8.34 -5.75
CA MET A 66 3.48 -8.46 -7.02
C MET A 66 3.71 -9.95 -7.29
N PHE A 67 3.32 -10.39 -8.49
CA PHE A 67 3.41 -11.79 -8.86
C PHE A 67 4.30 -11.97 -10.08
N ASN A 68 4.88 -13.16 -10.17
CA ASN A 68 5.50 -13.64 -11.41
C ASN A 68 6.65 -12.80 -11.92
N GLN A 69 7.40 -12.20 -11.01
CA GLN A 69 8.62 -11.54 -11.41
C GLN A 69 9.67 -12.60 -11.73
N LYS A 70 9.98 -12.78 -13.01
CA LYS A 70 10.89 -13.82 -13.46
C LYS A 70 12.35 -13.40 -13.47
N ASN A 71 12.60 -12.12 -13.41
CA ASN A 71 13.96 -11.59 -13.44
C ASN A 71 14.57 -11.67 -12.04
N GLU A 72 15.61 -12.48 -11.89
CA GLU A 72 16.24 -12.68 -10.60
C GLU A 72 16.88 -11.39 -10.05
N ALA A 73 17.44 -10.59 -10.92
CA ALA A 73 18.02 -9.31 -10.50
C ALA A 73 16.95 -8.41 -9.91
N GLU A 74 15.79 -8.39 -10.53
CA GLU A 74 14.66 -7.60 -10.04
C GLU A 74 14.15 -8.16 -8.72
N GLN A 75 14.09 -9.47 -8.57
CA GLN A 75 13.71 -10.08 -7.30
C GLN A 75 14.66 -9.69 -6.18
N LYS A 76 15.96 -9.73 -6.45
CA LYS A 76 16.95 -9.32 -5.46
C LYS A 76 16.81 -7.84 -5.11
N ARG A 77 16.56 -7.00 -6.09
CA ARG A 77 16.34 -5.59 -5.85
C ARG A 77 15.14 -5.39 -4.93
N LEU A 78 14.06 -6.10 -5.21
CA LEU A 78 12.85 -6.01 -4.38
C LEU A 78 13.11 -6.47 -2.95
N TYR A 79 13.86 -7.54 -2.77
CA TYR A 79 14.22 -7.98 -1.42
C TYR A 79 14.98 -6.91 -0.64
N GLN A 80 15.75 -6.10 -1.34
CA GLN A 80 16.53 -5.06 -0.68
C GLN A 80 15.72 -3.82 -0.36
N ILE A 81 14.79 -3.45 -1.21
CA ILE A 81 14.06 -2.19 -1.05
C ILE A 81 12.74 -2.35 -0.31
N VAL A 82 12.08 -3.50 -0.43
CA VAL A 82 10.79 -3.72 0.25
C VAL A 82 11.08 -4.35 1.61
N ARG A 83 11.40 -3.50 2.56
CA ARG A 83 11.66 -3.90 3.94
C ARG A 83 10.93 -2.97 4.88
N CYS A 84 10.54 -3.50 6.01
CA CYS A 84 9.83 -2.71 7.01
C CYS A 84 10.58 -1.44 7.36
N GLY A 85 9.89 -0.33 7.30
CA GLY A 85 10.45 0.98 7.60
C GLY A 85 10.98 1.75 6.41
N ASN A 86 11.22 1.08 5.29
CA ASN A 86 11.65 1.76 4.07
C ASN A 86 10.47 2.49 3.42
N LYS A 87 10.75 3.61 2.81
CA LYS A 87 9.75 4.35 2.05
C LYS A 87 9.87 4.00 0.58
N VAL A 88 8.78 3.59 -0.01
CA VAL A 88 8.75 3.15 -1.41
C VAL A 88 7.60 3.79 -2.15
N SER A 89 7.74 3.89 -3.47
CA SER A 89 6.65 4.28 -4.37
C SER A 89 6.19 3.04 -5.13
N VAL A 90 4.89 2.89 -5.25
CA VAL A 90 4.27 1.76 -5.94
C VAL A 90 3.42 2.29 -7.07
N LEU A 91 3.64 1.75 -8.25
CA LEU A 91 2.79 2.00 -9.40
C LEU A 91 2.13 0.69 -9.79
N GLY A 92 0.81 0.70 -9.91
CA GLY A 92 0.10 -0.52 -10.25
C GLY A 92 -1.36 -0.28 -10.57
N GLN A 93 -2.15 -1.30 -10.33
CA GLN A 93 -3.59 -1.29 -10.57
C GLN A 93 -4.33 -1.70 -9.32
N LEU A 94 -5.53 -1.18 -9.18
CA LEU A 94 -6.43 -1.63 -8.13
C LEU A 94 -7.17 -2.87 -8.63
N ARG A 95 -7.14 -3.93 -7.84
CA ARG A 95 -7.81 -5.18 -8.18
C ARG A 95 -8.71 -5.60 -7.04
N ASN A 96 -9.87 -6.10 -7.38
CA ASN A 96 -10.82 -6.62 -6.41
C ASN A 96 -10.67 -8.12 -6.29
N PHE A 97 -10.66 -8.60 -5.06
CA PHE A 97 -10.59 -10.00 -4.75
C PHE A 97 -11.86 -10.39 -4.02
N ARG A 98 -12.41 -11.53 -4.42
CA ARG A 98 -13.60 -12.08 -3.81
C ARG A 98 -13.17 -13.16 -2.82
N ILE A 99 -13.59 -13.00 -1.58
CA ILE A 99 -13.29 -13.96 -0.52
C ILE A 99 -14.62 -14.53 -0.03
N THR A 100 -14.72 -15.86 -0.02
CA THR A 100 -15.89 -16.54 0.51
C THR A 100 -15.51 -17.20 1.82
N ASP A 101 -16.24 -16.91 2.89
CA ASP A 101 -15.97 -17.52 4.18
C ASP A 101 -16.65 -18.89 4.28
N SER A 102 -16.46 -19.56 5.42
CA SER A 102 -16.99 -20.90 5.64
C SER A 102 -18.52 -20.91 5.68
N LEU A 103 -19.14 -19.78 5.90
CA LEU A 103 -20.60 -19.65 5.95
C LEU A 103 -21.19 -19.28 4.60
N GLY A 104 -20.37 -19.18 3.57
CA GLY A 104 -20.84 -18.82 2.25
C GLY A 104 -20.99 -17.33 2.01
N LYS A 105 -20.62 -16.50 2.98
CA LYS A 105 -20.66 -15.06 2.78
C LYS A 105 -19.51 -14.62 1.88
N VAL A 106 -19.82 -13.74 0.95
CA VAL A 106 -18.86 -13.22 0.00
C VAL A 106 -18.47 -11.81 0.41
N ALA A 107 -17.19 -11.58 0.55
CA ALA A 107 -16.64 -10.25 0.79
C ALA A 107 -15.77 -9.87 -0.38
N ILE A 108 -15.81 -8.60 -0.75
CA ILE A 108 -14.95 -8.07 -1.81
C ILE A 108 -13.93 -7.16 -1.14
N THR A 109 -12.67 -7.40 -1.41
CA THR A 109 -11.59 -6.56 -0.88
C THR A 109 -10.76 -6.05 -2.03
N SER A 110 -10.30 -4.81 -1.92
CA SER A 110 -9.50 -4.17 -2.95
C SER A 110 -8.04 -4.21 -2.55
N LYS A 111 -7.19 -4.59 -3.49
CA LYS A 111 -5.75 -4.69 -3.28
C LYS A 111 -5.03 -4.08 -4.48
N VAL A 112 -3.81 -3.66 -4.25
CA VAL A 112 -2.99 -3.07 -5.31
C VAL A 112 -2.10 -4.15 -5.91
N LEU A 113 -2.23 -4.33 -7.22
CA LEU A 113 -1.34 -5.20 -7.96
C LEU A 113 -0.22 -4.33 -8.52
N ALA A 114 0.97 -4.48 -7.98
CA ALA A 114 2.09 -3.62 -8.34
C ALA A 114 2.70 -4.03 -9.66
N LYS A 115 3.03 -3.05 -10.46
CA LYS A 115 3.83 -3.23 -11.67
C LYS A 115 5.26 -2.78 -11.45
N GLU A 116 5.44 -1.73 -10.68
CA GLU A 116 6.74 -1.14 -10.45
C GLU A 116 6.83 -0.62 -9.02
N ILE A 117 7.94 -0.91 -8.37
CA ILE A 117 8.21 -0.47 -7.01
C ILE A 117 9.58 0.20 -6.99
N LYS A 118 9.63 1.41 -6.46
CA LYS A 118 10.88 2.17 -6.38
C LYS A 118 11.15 2.58 -4.95
N LEU A 119 12.41 2.49 -4.55
CA LEU A 119 12.83 2.96 -3.23
C LEU A 119 12.86 4.49 -3.23
N ARG A 120 12.28 5.09 -2.20
CA ARG A 120 12.33 6.53 -1.99
C ARG A 120 13.33 6.89 -0.90
N SER A 121 13.32 6.16 0.19
CA SER A 121 14.32 6.34 1.23
C SER A 121 14.39 5.10 2.11
N TYR A 122 15.58 4.83 2.62
CA TYR A 122 15.77 3.77 3.60
C TYR A 122 15.28 4.25 4.97
N ARG A 123 14.97 3.27 5.78
CA ARG A 123 14.59 3.53 7.16
C ARG A 123 15.64 4.32 7.91
#